data_642f1b3f5eae874fbe4fc79aef3fcfdc
#
_entry.id   642f1b3f5eae874fbe4fc79aef3fcfdc
#
_cell.length_a   1.000
_cell.length_b   1.000
_cell.length_c   1.000
_cell.angle_alpha   90.00
_cell.angle_beta   90.00
_cell.angle_gamma   90.00
#
_symmetry.space_group_name_H-M   'P 1'
#
loop_
_entity.id
_entity.type
_entity.pdbx_description
1 polymer ?
#
loop_
_entity_poly.entity_id
_entity_poly.type
_entity_poly.pdbx_seq_one_letter_code
_entity_poly.pdbx_strand_id
1 'polypeptide(L)'
;VLAAIIIFSLSLRTAVTSIAPLLTRISDEVSFGTSTIGVIGMLPTLMFGAAGVFAPALGRRFGIEQVTLAAVVLTGVGIATRSLVHDVWPFLILSCVALFGMGVGNILIPPLVKRYFSDQIAVISTAYITFVQLGTAIPAAIAVPVADAAGWRMSLAMWALVPLVALLPWVWVVRERRRTVRAEADLPKKARPASEVAARLPVWRTPMAWGLTLMFGMTSLMTYSLFTWLPSVLHDAGGSEALGGAMVALFSGIGFAGTLIAPVLCTRFTNPFGFAVLFAASWLIGFAGLLWAPLTLTWLWVVLVGIGPTTFPMALTLINLRTRTSAGSSSLSGFGQGVGYLFACSGPTLFGILHDATDSWALPFAFLTVTVGIMLVGAWAICRPRYLEDQLS
;
A
#
# COMPACT_ATOMS: atom_id res chain seq x y z
N VAL A 1 20.87 1.49 -11.66
CA VAL A 1 19.83 0.71 -10.97
C VAL A 1 19.26 1.52 -9.79
N LEU A 2 20.11 2.10 -8.92
CA LEU A 2 19.64 2.86 -7.75
C LEU A 2 18.67 3.98 -8.14
N ALA A 3 19.06 4.87 -9.07
CA ALA A 3 18.20 5.94 -9.53
C ALA A 3 16.85 5.42 -10.09
N ALA A 4 16.87 4.31 -10.84
CA ALA A 4 15.67 3.67 -11.36
C ALA A 4 14.71 3.24 -10.24
N ILE A 5 15.24 2.60 -9.20
CA ILE A 5 14.47 2.16 -8.02
C ILE A 5 13.89 3.37 -7.29
N ILE A 6 14.71 4.37 -6.97
CA ILE A 6 14.32 5.53 -6.17
C ILE A 6 13.23 6.36 -6.87
N ILE A 7 13.44 6.70 -8.16
CA ILE A 7 12.47 7.50 -8.92
C ILE A 7 11.14 6.74 -9.05
N PHE A 8 11.19 5.44 -9.36
CA PHE A 8 9.96 4.66 -9.46
C PHE A 8 9.25 4.51 -8.11
N SER A 9 10.00 4.37 -7.02
CA SER A 9 9.45 4.29 -5.66
C SER A 9 8.61 5.52 -5.30
N LEU A 10 9.01 6.72 -5.74
CA LEU A 10 8.23 7.94 -5.54
C LEU A 10 6.84 7.86 -6.18
N SER A 11 6.68 7.12 -7.29
CA SER A 11 5.40 7.01 -8.00
C SER A 11 4.45 5.94 -7.44
N LEU A 12 4.91 5.05 -6.54
CA LEU A 12 4.15 3.86 -6.12
C LEU A 12 2.88 4.14 -5.32
N ARG A 13 2.67 5.38 -4.88
CA ARG A 13 1.48 5.81 -4.12
C ARG A 13 0.82 7.07 -4.67
N THR A 14 1.45 7.76 -5.62
CA THR A 14 0.98 9.05 -6.12
C THR A 14 -0.46 9.00 -6.63
N ALA A 15 -0.83 7.97 -7.40
CA ALA A 15 -2.19 7.83 -7.94
C ALA A 15 -3.25 7.47 -6.88
N VAL A 16 -2.83 7.01 -5.71
CA VAL A 16 -3.74 6.70 -4.60
C VAL A 16 -4.10 7.97 -3.84
N THR A 17 -3.09 8.76 -3.45
CA THR A 17 -3.26 9.86 -2.50
C THR A 17 -3.56 11.20 -3.15
N SER A 18 -3.22 11.39 -4.44
CA SER A 18 -3.56 12.62 -5.17
C SER A 18 -5.04 12.73 -5.51
N ILE A 19 -5.78 11.61 -5.57
CA ILE A 19 -7.18 11.61 -5.99
C ILE A 19 -8.14 11.95 -4.85
N ALA A 20 -7.87 11.46 -3.63
CA ALA A 20 -8.79 11.56 -2.51
C ALA A 20 -9.24 13.01 -2.19
N PRO A 21 -8.34 14.01 -2.12
CA PRO A 21 -8.75 15.40 -1.85
C PRO A 21 -9.54 16.04 -2.99
N LEU A 22 -9.56 15.43 -4.18
CA LEU A 22 -10.19 15.97 -5.39
C LEU A 22 -11.47 15.22 -5.78
N LEU A 23 -11.87 14.20 -5.01
CA LEU A 23 -12.99 13.32 -5.37
C LEU A 23 -14.29 14.07 -5.61
N THR A 24 -14.60 15.08 -4.81
CA THR A 24 -15.80 15.91 -4.98
C THR A 24 -15.78 16.64 -6.33
N ARG A 25 -14.67 17.31 -6.66
CA ARG A 25 -14.52 18.03 -7.95
C ARG A 25 -14.58 17.09 -9.15
N ILE A 26 -14.01 15.88 -9.01
CA ILE A 26 -14.03 14.88 -10.07
C ILE A 26 -15.45 14.32 -10.23
N SER A 27 -16.17 14.07 -9.11
CA SER A 27 -17.54 13.55 -9.15
C SER A 27 -18.52 14.52 -9.81
N ASP A 28 -18.35 15.81 -9.60
CA ASP A 28 -19.20 16.85 -10.21
C ASP A 28 -19.05 16.90 -11.73
N GLU A 29 -17.84 16.69 -12.26
CA GLU A 29 -17.57 16.76 -13.70
C GLU A 29 -17.77 15.43 -14.42
N VAL A 30 -17.37 14.29 -13.79
CA VAL A 30 -17.47 12.95 -14.38
C VAL A 30 -18.82 12.28 -14.03
N SER A 31 -19.64 12.93 -13.21
CA SER A 31 -21.01 12.51 -12.85
C SER A 31 -21.10 11.12 -12.23
N PHE A 32 -20.49 10.93 -11.05
CA PHE A 32 -20.61 9.70 -10.28
C PHE A 32 -20.96 9.96 -8.81
N GLY A 33 -21.64 8.99 -8.19
CA GLY A 33 -22.07 9.10 -6.79
C GLY A 33 -21.08 8.50 -5.80
N THR A 34 -21.43 8.58 -4.52
CA THR A 34 -20.69 8.13 -3.35
C THR A 34 -20.26 6.66 -3.46
N SER A 35 -21.11 5.79 -4.01
CA SER A 35 -20.76 4.38 -4.25
C SER A 35 -19.53 4.22 -5.14
N THR A 36 -19.38 5.06 -6.16
CA THR A 36 -18.20 5.05 -7.04
C THR A 36 -16.95 5.56 -6.33
N ILE A 37 -17.07 6.50 -5.39
CA ILE A 37 -15.96 6.94 -4.52
C ILE A 37 -15.43 5.73 -3.73
N GLY A 38 -16.33 4.93 -3.14
CA GLY A 38 -15.96 3.69 -2.46
C GLY A 38 -15.24 2.70 -3.38
N VAL A 39 -15.73 2.54 -4.63
CA VAL A 39 -15.06 1.70 -5.64
C VAL A 39 -13.67 2.24 -5.96
N ILE A 40 -13.49 3.54 -6.17
CA ILE A 40 -12.18 4.17 -6.41
C ILE A 40 -11.24 3.87 -5.23
N GLY A 41 -11.74 3.98 -4.00
CA GLY A 41 -10.95 3.71 -2.78
C GLY A 41 -10.52 2.26 -2.62
N MET A 42 -11.28 1.28 -3.14
CA MET A 42 -10.90 -0.13 -3.08
C MET A 42 -9.91 -0.55 -4.18
N LEU A 43 -9.84 0.19 -5.30
CA LEU A 43 -8.99 -0.17 -6.44
C LEU A 43 -7.51 -0.39 -6.07
N PRO A 44 -6.87 0.43 -5.20
CA PRO A 44 -5.48 0.21 -4.82
C PRO A 44 -5.24 -1.16 -4.19
N THR A 45 -6.07 -1.55 -3.22
CA THR A 45 -5.93 -2.84 -2.53
C THR A 45 -6.21 -4.02 -3.45
N LEU A 46 -7.22 -3.90 -4.33
CA LEU A 46 -7.55 -4.90 -5.33
C LEU A 46 -6.39 -5.10 -6.32
N MET A 47 -5.86 -4.01 -6.86
CA MET A 47 -4.77 -4.08 -7.85
C MET A 47 -3.45 -4.51 -7.22
N PHE A 48 -3.17 -4.14 -5.98
CA PHE A 48 -1.98 -4.61 -5.26
C PHE A 48 -2.10 -6.10 -4.90
N GLY A 49 -3.29 -6.57 -4.53
CA GLY A 49 -3.57 -8.00 -4.35
C GLY A 49 -3.36 -8.79 -5.64
N ALA A 50 -3.93 -8.32 -6.75
CA ALA A 50 -3.72 -8.91 -8.07
C ALA A 50 -2.24 -8.92 -8.48
N ALA A 51 -1.53 -7.80 -8.29
CA ALA A 51 -0.10 -7.72 -8.54
C ALA A 51 0.70 -8.73 -7.70
N GLY A 52 0.31 -8.95 -6.43
CA GLY A 52 0.92 -9.95 -5.56
C GLY A 52 0.88 -11.37 -6.14
N VAL A 53 -0.19 -11.72 -6.82
CA VAL A 53 -0.37 -13.02 -7.49
C VAL A 53 0.40 -13.07 -8.82
N PHE A 54 0.27 -12.04 -9.64
CA PHE A 54 0.78 -12.07 -11.01
C PHE A 54 2.26 -11.66 -11.13
N ALA A 55 2.75 -10.68 -10.36
CA ALA A 55 4.10 -10.15 -10.51
C ALA A 55 5.20 -11.20 -10.30
N PRO A 56 5.14 -12.12 -9.29
CA PRO A 56 6.14 -13.15 -9.15
C PRO A 56 6.14 -14.15 -10.33
N ALA A 57 4.97 -14.49 -10.87
CA ALA A 57 4.83 -15.39 -12.00
C ALA A 57 5.40 -14.76 -13.29
N LEU A 58 5.04 -13.51 -13.54
CA LEU A 58 5.56 -12.73 -14.67
C LEU A 58 7.08 -12.52 -14.54
N GLY A 59 7.57 -12.20 -13.33
CA GLY A 59 9.00 -12.02 -13.05
C GLY A 59 9.83 -13.28 -13.32
N ARG A 60 9.30 -14.48 -13.00
CA ARG A 60 9.93 -15.77 -13.36
C ARG A 60 9.95 -16.01 -14.85
N ARG A 61 8.89 -15.65 -15.58
CA ARG A 61 8.75 -15.92 -17.01
C ARG A 61 9.53 -14.93 -17.88
N PHE A 62 9.49 -13.67 -17.57
CA PHE A 62 10.03 -12.59 -18.40
C PHE A 62 11.27 -11.89 -17.81
N GLY A 63 11.59 -12.17 -16.53
CA GLY A 63 12.64 -11.47 -15.78
C GLY A 63 12.11 -10.25 -15.03
N ILE A 64 12.59 -10.08 -13.79
CA ILE A 64 12.09 -9.04 -12.88
C ILE A 64 12.31 -7.61 -13.40
N GLU A 65 13.41 -7.36 -14.12
CA GLU A 65 13.74 -6.05 -14.69
C GLU A 65 12.78 -5.66 -15.83
N GLN A 66 12.43 -6.62 -16.70
CA GLN A 66 11.50 -6.37 -17.82
C GLN A 66 10.08 -6.14 -17.32
N VAL A 67 9.66 -6.93 -16.33
CA VAL A 67 8.32 -6.78 -15.72
C VAL A 67 8.23 -5.46 -14.95
N THR A 68 9.31 -5.03 -14.28
CA THR A 68 9.33 -3.72 -13.62
C THR A 68 9.30 -2.58 -14.64
N LEU A 69 10.01 -2.68 -15.77
CA LEU A 69 9.90 -1.69 -16.85
C LEU A 69 8.48 -1.59 -17.39
N ALA A 70 7.80 -2.73 -17.61
CA ALA A 70 6.39 -2.75 -18.02
C ALA A 70 5.50 -2.09 -16.96
N ALA A 71 5.76 -2.34 -15.68
CA ALA A 71 5.06 -1.71 -14.56
C ALA A 71 5.22 -0.18 -14.56
N VAL A 72 6.42 0.33 -14.81
CA VAL A 72 6.70 1.78 -14.94
C VAL A 72 5.87 2.38 -16.08
N VAL A 73 5.84 1.71 -17.25
CA VAL A 73 5.03 2.14 -18.41
C VAL A 73 3.54 2.16 -18.06
N LEU A 74 3.01 1.07 -17.47
CA LEU A 74 1.60 0.97 -17.09
C LEU A 74 1.22 2.07 -16.09
N THR A 75 2.08 2.33 -15.11
CA THR A 75 1.88 3.40 -14.14
C THR A 75 1.81 4.77 -14.82
N GLY A 76 2.79 5.10 -15.66
CA GLY A 76 2.87 6.39 -16.33
C GLY A 76 1.72 6.63 -17.30
N VAL A 77 1.45 5.65 -18.18
CA VAL A 77 0.36 5.70 -19.16
C VAL A 77 -0.99 5.77 -18.45
N GLY A 78 -1.21 4.92 -17.44
CA GLY A 78 -2.48 4.91 -16.71
C GLY A 78 -2.76 6.23 -15.99
N ILE A 79 -1.76 6.85 -15.34
CA ILE A 79 -1.91 8.18 -14.70
C ILE A 79 -2.20 9.26 -15.74
N ALA A 80 -1.43 9.30 -16.83
CA ALA A 80 -1.59 10.32 -17.88
C ALA A 80 -2.96 10.23 -18.56
N THR A 81 -3.34 9.02 -19.01
CA THR A 81 -4.56 8.83 -19.80
C THR A 81 -5.83 8.96 -18.98
N ARG A 82 -5.84 8.52 -17.69
CA ARG A 82 -7.04 8.68 -16.84
C ARG A 82 -7.42 10.15 -16.60
N SER A 83 -6.46 11.07 -16.70
CA SER A 83 -6.70 12.50 -16.52
C SER A 83 -7.36 13.17 -17.72
N LEU A 84 -7.43 12.47 -18.87
CA LEU A 84 -7.98 12.99 -20.13
C LEU A 84 -9.42 12.54 -20.40
N VAL A 85 -9.94 11.58 -19.62
CA VAL A 85 -11.26 11.01 -19.84
C VAL A 85 -12.36 11.82 -19.15
N HIS A 86 -13.59 11.68 -19.67
CA HIS A 86 -14.77 12.41 -19.20
C HIS A 86 -15.84 11.49 -18.60
N ASP A 87 -15.67 10.16 -18.79
CA ASP A 87 -16.59 9.15 -18.29
C ASP A 87 -15.97 8.33 -17.15
N VAL A 88 -16.82 7.85 -16.25
CA VAL A 88 -16.42 7.09 -15.07
C VAL A 88 -15.75 5.75 -15.41
N TRP A 89 -16.28 5.02 -16.41
CA TRP A 89 -15.75 3.69 -16.75
C TRP A 89 -14.32 3.71 -17.28
N PRO A 90 -13.96 4.55 -18.28
CA PRO A 90 -12.57 4.73 -18.68
C PRO A 90 -11.68 5.21 -17.53
N PHE A 91 -12.19 6.11 -16.67
CA PHE A 91 -11.46 6.60 -15.51
C PHE A 91 -11.10 5.46 -14.54
N LEU A 92 -12.04 4.56 -14.23
CA LEU A 92 -11.82 3.39 -13.37
C LEU A 92 -10.84 2.40 -14.01
N ILE A 93 -11.04 2.05 -15.30
CA ILE A 93 -10.17 1.10 -16.01
C ILE A 93 -8.73 1.60 -16.07
N LEU A 94 -8.52 2.86 -16.42
CA LEU A 94 -7.17 3.45 -16.50
C LEU A 94 -6.53 3.62 -15.13
N SER A 95 -7.35 3.87 -14.09
CA SER A 95 -6.90 3.82 -12.70
C SER A 95 -6.45 2.41 -12.31
N CYS A 96 -7.17 1.35 -12.69
CA CYS A 96 -6.73 -0.04 -12.49
C CYS A 96 -5.38 -0.30 -13.17
N VAL A 97 -5.18 0.18 -14.39
CA VAL A 97 -3.90 0.02 -15.14
C VAL A 97 -2.76 0.69 -14.37
N ALA A 98 -2.93 1.94 -13.93
CA ALA A 98 -1.93 2.65 -13.15
C ALA A 98 -1.61 1.93 -11.84
N LEU A 99 -2.64 1.55 -11.08
CA LEU A 99 -2.52 0.92 -9.77
C LEU A 99 -1.94 -0.49 -9.85
N PHE A 100 -2.25 -1.25 -10.91
CA PHE A 100 -1.63 -2.55 -11.14
C PHE A 100 -0.12 -2.40 -11.39
N GLY A 101 0.29 -1.42 -12.21
CA GLY A 101 1.70 -1.09 -12.40
C GLY A 101 2.41 -0.73 -11.09
N MET A 102 1.79 0.11 -10.26
CA MET A 102 2.30 0.44 -8.92
C MET A 102 2.40 -0.80 -8.01
N GLY A 103 1.38 -1.67 -8.03
CA GLY A 103 1.36 -2.92 -7.29
C GLY A 103 2.52 -3.85 -7.68
N VAL A 104 2.76 -4.00 -8.98
CA VAL A 104 3.91 -4.78 -9.49
C VAL A 104 5.23 -4.18 -9.00
N GLY A 105 5.37 -2.85 -9.01
CA GLY A 105 6.53 -2.15 -8.46
C GLY A 105 6.74 -2.46 -6.98
N ASN A 106 5.69 -2.37 -6.15
CA ASN A 106 5.75 -2.71 -4.73
C ASN A 106 6.27 -4.14 -4.48
N ILE A 107 5.91 -5.10 -5.33
CA ILE A 107 6.32 -6.51 -5.21
C ILE A 107 7.75 -6.75 -5.69
N LEU A 108 8.18 -6.07 -6.77
CA LEU A 108 9.45 -6.39 -7.43
C LEU A 108 10.62 -5.52 -6.97
N ILE A 109 10.40 -4.34 -6.37
CA ILE A 109 11.50 -3.51 -5.86
C ILE A 109 12.32 -4.21 -4.77
N PRO A 110 11.75 -4.87 -3.72
CA PRO A 110 12.55 -5.55 -2.71
C PRO A 110 13.47 -6.65 -3.29
N PRO A 111 13.02 -7.56 -4.17
CA PRO A 111 13.90 -8.51 -4.84
C PRO A 111 15.00 -7.84 -5.69
N LEU A 112 14.70 -6.73 -6.35
CA LEU A 112 15.69 -5.97 -7.11
C LEU A 112 16.76 -5.35 -6.21
N VAL A 113 16.36 -4.78 -5.06
CA VAL A 113 17.32 -4.28 -4.05
C VAL A 113 18.22 -5.41 -3.58
N LYS A 114 17.66 -6.56 -3.22
CA LYS A 114 18.45 -7.73 -2.80
C LYS A 114 19.41 -8.22 -3.90
N ARG A 115 18.98 -8.16 -5.16
CA ARG A 115 19.78 -8.61 -6.32
C ARG A 115 20.95 -7.70 -6.63
N TYR A 116 20.75 -6.39 -6.59
CA TYR A 116 21.74 -5.41 -7.05
C TYR A 116 22.54 -4.75 -5.93
N PHE A 117 22.06 -4.86 -4.67
CA PHE A 117 22.63 -4.17 -3.50
C PHE A 117 22.68 -5.10 -2.27
N SER A 118 23.14 -6.36 -2.47
CA SER A 118 23.21 -7.38 -1.42
C SER A 118 23.90 -6.90 -0.13
N ASP A 119 24.94 -6.05 -0.27
CA ASP A 119 25.74 -5.57 0.84
C ASP A 119 25.18 -4.32 1.51
N GLN A 120 24.16 -3.68 0.90
CA GLN A 120 23.56 -2.42 1.36
C GLN A 120 22.03 -2.49 1.44
N ILE A 121 21.47 -3.68 1.64
CA ILE A 121 20.01 -3.92 1.61
C ILE A 121 19.28 -2.97 2.56
N ALA A 122 19.78 -2.80 3.79
CA ALA A 122 19.12 -1.96 4.79
C ALA A 122 19.07 -0.48 4.37
N VAL A 123 20.18 0.07 3.89
CA VAL A 123 20.28 1.48 3.49
C VAL A 123 19.39 1.75 2.27
N ILE A 124 19.49 0.91 1.24
CA ILE A 124 18.71 1.08 0.00
C ILE A 124 17.21 0.84 0.26
N SER A 125 16.87 -0.12 1.15
CA SER A 125 15.48 -0.33 1.54
C SER A 125 14.90 0.88 2.27
N THR A 126 15.63 1.44 3.22
CA THR A 126 15.22 2.68 3.90
C THR A 126 15.04 3.81 2.89
N ALA A 127 15.98 3.98 1.96
CA ALA A 127 15.89 5.00 0.94
C ALA A 127 14.62 4.84 0.09
N TYR A 128 14.38 3.66 -0.55
CA TYR A 128 13.21 3.51 -1.39
C TYR A 128 11.90 3.64 -0.60
N ILE A 129 11.81 3.14 0.64
CA ILE A 129 10.64 3.30 1.49
C ILE A 129 10.39 4.78 1.78
N THR A 130 11.44 5.56 2.07
CA THR A 130 11.32 7.02 2.26
C THR A 130 10.71 7.68 1.02
N PHE A 131 11.17 7.33 -0.19
CA PHE A 131 10.60 7.89 -1.41
C PHE A 131 9.17 7.43 -1.69
N VAL A 132 8.78 6.20 -1.32
CA VAL A 132 7.37 5.77 -1.33
C VAL A 132 6.52 6.67 -0.43
N GLN A 133 7.01 6.99 0.76
CA GLN A 133 6.27 7.84 1.71
C GLN A 133 6.19 9.31 1.25
N LEU A 134 7.26 9.84 0.66
CA LEU A 134 7.22 11.15 0.01
C LEU A 134 6.20 11.16 -1.15
N GLY A 135 6.17 10.09 -1.95
CA GLY A 135 5.18 9.88 -3.01
C GLY A 135 3.75 9.63 -2.50
N THR A 136 3.57 9.43 -1.20
CA THR A 136 2.25 9.37 -0.55
C THR A 136 1.85 10.74 -0.01
N ALA A 137 2.75 11.42 0.69
CA ALA A 137 2.44 12.67 1.40
C ALA A 137 2.39 13.89 0.46
N ILE A 138 3.36 14.05 -0.45
CA ILE A 138 3.44 15.22 -1.33
C ILE A 138 2.21 15.33 -2.25
N PRO A 139 1.77 14.26 -2.96
CA PRO A 139 0.60 14.36 -3.82
C PRO A 139 -0.67 14.77 -3.07
N ALA A 140 -0.89 14.23 -1.86
CA ALA A 140 -2.04 14.60 -1.05
C ALA A 140 -2.01 16.08 -0.64
N ALA A 141 -0.83 16.59 -0.24
CA ALA A 141 -0.67 17.96 0.24
C ALA A 141 -0.87 19.02 -0.86
N ILE A 142 -0.40 18.74 -2.11
CA ILE A 142 -0.43 19.72 -3.19
C ILE A 142 -1.57 19.51 -4.19
N ALA A 143 -2.37 18.44 -4.04
CA ALA A 143 -3.46 18.13 -4.96
C ALA A 143 -4.42 19.30 -5.15
N VAL A 144 -4.93 19.88 -4.07
CA VAL A 144 -5.90 21.00 -4.10
C VAL A 144 -5.24 22.28 -4.60
N PRO A 145 -4.09 22.77 -4.07
CA PRO A 145 -3.44 23.97 -4.59
C PRO A 145 -3.16 23.93 -6.10
N VAL A 146 -2.74 22.78 -6.62
CA VAL A 146 -2.51 22.64 -8.07
C VAL A 146 -3.82 22.58 -8.83
N ALA A 147 -4.86 21.95 -8.27
CA ALA A 147 -6.17 21.92 -8.90
C ALA A 147 -6.82 23.32 -8.96
N ASP A 148 -6.61 24.19 -7.95
CA ASP A 148 -7.06 25.58 -7.96
C ASP A 148 -6.35 26.41 -9.03
N ALA A 149 -5.07 26.16 -9.28
CA ALA A 149 -4.28 26.90 -10.25
C ALA A 149 -4.45 26.41 -11.70
N ALA A 150 -4.61 25.11 -11.93
CA ALA A 150 -4.52 24.49 -13.26
C ALA A 150 -5.60 23.42 -13.54
N GLY A 151 -6.57 23.26 -12.64
CA GLY A 151 -7.61 22.23 -12.73
C GLY A 151 -7.17 20.86 -12.22
N TRP A 152 -8.16 20.05 -11.80
CA TRP A 152 -7.92 18.73 -11.22
C TRP A 152 -7.25 17.74 -12.20
N ARG A 153 -7.51 17.89 -13.51
CA ARG A 153 -6.86 17.06 -14.54
C ARG A 153 -5.36 17.23 -14.54
N MET A 154 -4.87 18.47 -14.49
CA MET A 154 -3.46 18.79 -14.43
C MET A 154 -2.85 18.28 -13.10
N SER A 155 -3.58 18.49 -11.98
CA SER A 155 -3.16 18.01 -10.66
C SER A 155 -2.94 16.50 -10.61
N LEU A 156 -3.76 15.72 -11.33
CA LEU A 156 -3.54 14.27 -11.45
C LEU A 156 -2.48 13.92 -12.51
N ALA A 157 -2.50 14.58 -13.68
CA ALA A 157 -1.63 14.25 -14.81
C ALA A 157 -0.14 14.50 -14.51
N MET A 158 0.20 15.54 -13.74
CA MET A 158 1.59 15.88 -13.43
C MET A 158 2.36 14.72 -12.80
N TRP A 159 1.70 13.85 -12.06
CA TRP A 159 2.33 12.69 -11.42
C TRP A 159 2.76 11.63 -12.42
N ALA A 160 2.29 11.66 -13.67
CA ALA A 160 2.80 10.81 -14.73
C ALA A 160 4.26 11.11 -15.09
N LEU A 161 4.74 12.33 -14.82
CA LEU A 161 6.14 12.71 -15.08
C LEU A 161 7.12 11.84 -14.29
N VAL A 162 6.77 11.42 -13.07
CA VAL A 162 7.66 10.63 -12.22
C VAL A 162 7.98 9.27 -12.86
N PRO A 163 7.01 8.39 -13.20
CA PRO A 163 7.30 7.16 -13.89
C PRO A 163 7.85 7.38 -15.31
N LEU A 164 7.50 8.45 -16.02
CA LEU A 164 8.08 8.77 -17.32
C LEU A 164 9.59 9.07 -17.22
N VAL A 165 10.00 9.84 -16.21
CA VAL A 165 11.43 10.06 -15.94
C VAL A 165 12.12 8.75 -15.53
N ALA A 166 11.44 7.89 -14.77
CA ALA A 166 11.96 6.58 -14.39
C ALA A 166 12.18 5.64 -15.59
N LEU A 167 11.49 5.84 -16.72
CA LEU A 167 11.67 5.01 -17.92
C LEU A 167 13.13 5.02 -18.42
N LEU A 168 13.78 6.17 -18.43
CA LEU A 168 15.15 6.29 -18.94
C LEU A 168 16.13 5.34 -18.22
N PRO A 169 16.28 5.42 -16.89
CA PRO A 169 17.17 4.51 -16.17
C PRO A 169 16.66 3.04 -16.21
N TRP A 170 15.34 2.77 -16.26
CA TRP A 170 14.83 1.40 -16.37
C TRP A 170 15.10 0.77 -17.72
N VAL A 171 14.99 1.50 -18.83
CA VAL A 171 15.37 1.02 -20.18
C VAL A 171 16.87 0.69 -20.21
N TRP A 172 17.70 1.51 -19.58
CA TRP A 172 19.14 1.23 -19.47
C TRP A 172 19.40 -0.06 -18.68
N VAL A 173 18.76 -0.23 -17.51
CA VAL A 173 18.87 -1.44 -16.65
C VAL A 173 18.50 -2.71 -17.44
N VAL A 174 17.38 -2.67 -18.17
CA VAL A 174 16.91 -3.82 -18.97
C VAL A 174 17.89 -4.12 -20.13
N ARG A 175 18.39 -3.08 -20.81
CA ARG A 175 19.39 -3.25 -21.90
C ARG A 175 20.68 -3.87 -21.38
N GLU A 176 21.20 -3.37 -20.26
CA GLU A 176 22.41 -3.87 -19.66
C GLU A 176 22.25 -5.33 -19.19
N ARG A 177 21.12 -5.65 -18.54
CA ARG A 177 20.82 -7.03 -18.14
C ARG A 177 20.75 -7.97 -19.35
N ARG A 178 20.15 -7.56 -20.46
CA ARG A 178 20.11 -8.37 -21.68
C ARG A 178 21.51 -8.61 -22.27
N ARG A 179 22.41 -7.62 -22.19
CA ARG A 179 23.81 -7.77 -22.61
C ARG A 179 24.53 -8.79 -21.73
N THR A 180 24.39 -8.67 -20.41
CA THR A 180 25.01 -9.60 -19.45
C THR A 180 24.52 -11.04 -19.67
N VAL A 181 23.20 -11.24 -19.81
CA VAL A 181 22.62 -12.58 -20.05
C VAL A 181 23.10 -13.18 -21.38
N ARG A 182 23.25 -12.36 -22.44
CA ARG A 182 23.83 -12.85 -23.69
C ARG A 182 25.28 -13.26 -23.54
N ALA A 183 26.10 -12.45 -22.88
CA ALA A 183 27.50 -12.79 -22.59
C ALA A 183 27.63 -14.05 -21.70
N GLU A 184 26.74 -14.23 -20.71
CA GLU A 184 26.67 -15.44 -19.87
C GLU A 184 26.24 -16.69 -20.65
N ALA A 185 25.41 -16.53 -21.70
CA ALA A 185 24.93 -17.64 -22.53
C ALA A 185 26.05 -18.20 -23.43
N ASP A 186 27.07 -17.40 -23.75
CA ASP A 186 28.23 -17.78 -24.56
C ASP A 186 29.30 -18.52 -23.72
N LEU A 187 29.14 -18.57 -22.36
CA LEU A 187 30.01 -19.33 -21.46
C LEU A 187 29.59 -20.79 -21.36
N PRO A 188 30.52 -21.75 -21.21
CA PRO A 188 30.18 -23.16 -21.00
C PRO A 188 29.28 -23.35 -19.78
N LYS A 189 28.16 -24.07 -19.94
CA LYS A 189 27.14 -24.30 -18.94
C LYS A 189 27.72 -24.91 -17.66
N LYS A 190 28.11 -24.11 -16.68
CA LYS A 190 28.21 -24.56 -15.30
C LYS A 190 26.80 -24.93 -14.84
N ALA A 191 26.62 -26.15 -14.31
CA ALA A 191 25.35 -26.60 -13.78
C ALA A 191 24.79 -25.54 -12.83
N ARG A 192 23.65 -24.92 -13.18
CA ARG A 192 22.93 -24.02 -12.29
C ARG A 192 22.46 -24.84 -11.10
N PRO A 193 22.70 -24.40 -9.84
CA PRO A 193 22.04 -25.04 -8.71
C PRO A 193 20.53 -24.99 -8.99
N ALA A 194 19.87 -26.13 -8.84
CA ALA A 194 18.43 -26.25 -8.98
C ALA A 194 17.79 -25.15 -8.11
N SER A 195 17.02 -24.27 -8.74
CA SER A 195 16.15 -23.36 -8.01
C SER A 195 15.28 -24.24 -7.14
N GLU A 196 15.47 -24.19 -5.81
CA GLU A 196 14.54 -24.79 -4.87
C GLU A 196 13.16 -24.18 -5.20
N VAL A 197 12.33 -24.96 -5.88
CA VAL A 197 10.91 -24.66 -6.00
C VAL A 197 10.39 -24.78 -4.58
N ALA A 198 10.26 -23.64 -3.90
CA ALA A 198 9.81 -23.59 -2.52
C ALA A 198 8.48 -24.33 -2.43
N ALA A 199 8.49 -25.49 -1.76
CA ALA A 199 7.30 -26.29 -1.56
C ALA A 199 6.24 -25.39 -0.91
N ARG A 200 5.05 -25.32 -1.50
CA ARG A 200 3.93 -24.53 -0.95
C ARG A 200 3.46 -25.23 0.32
N LEU A 201 3.79 -24.66 1.47
CA LEU A 201 3.32 -25.16 2.75
C LEU A 201 1.82 -24.82 2.91
N PRO A 202 1.00 -25.73 3.46
CA PRO A 202 -0.44 -25.51 3.67
C PRO A 202 -0.72 -24.57 4.84
N VAL A 203 -0.14 -23.37 4.81
CA VAL A 203 -0.17 -22.37 5.90
C VAL A 203 -1.58 -21.94 6.30
N TRP A 204 -2.54 -22.06 5.38
CA TRP A 204 -3.96 -21.73 5.62
C TRP A 204 -4.61 -22.57 6.74
N ARG A 205 -3.98 -23.69 7.14
CA ARG A 205 -4.42 -24.51 8.27
C ARG A 205 -3.91 -24.03 9.62
N THR A 206 -3.02 -23.04 9.64
CA THR A 206 -2.40 -22.59 10.89
C THR A 206 -3.07 -21.33 11.44
N PRO A 207 -3.34 -21.25 12.76
CA PRO A 207 -3.85 -20.04 13.40
C PRO A 207 -2.93 -18.83 13.20
N MET A 208 -1.62 -19.05 13.05
CA MET A 208 -0.63 -18.00 12.81
C MET A 208 -0.85 -17.32 11.46
N ALA A 209 -1.14 -18.07 10.39
CA ALA A 209 -1.38 -17.49 9.08
C ALA A 209 -2.66 -16.64 9.07
N TRP A 210 -3.72 -17.10 9.71
CA TRP A 210 -4.94 -16.29 9.89
C TRP A 210 -4.71 -15.10 10.81
N GLY A 211 -3.88 -15.25 11.85
CA GLY A 211 -3.46 -14.13 12.70
C GLY A 211 -2.77 -13.03 11.91
N LEU A 212 -1.82 -13.40 11.04
CA LEU A 212 -1.17 -12.46 10.13
C LEU A 212 -2.19 -11.81 9.19
N THR A 213 -3.04 -12.63 8.56
CA THR A 213 -4.06 -12.17 7.59
C THR A 213 -5.00 -11.15 8.21
N LEU A 214 -5.51 -11.40 9.41
CA LEU A 214 -6.41 -10.50 10.11
C LEU A 214 -5.68 -9.22 10.55
N MET A 215 -4.50 -9.33 11.16
CA MET A 215 -3.73 -8.17 11.58
C MET A 215 -3.37 -7.27 10.38
N PHE A 216 -2.84 -7.83 9.31
CA PHE A 216 -2.46 -7.13 8.09
C PHE A 216 -3.67 -6.59 7.33
N GLY A 217 -4.68 -7.44 7.11
CA GLY A 217 -5.86 -7.12 6.30
C GLY A 217 -6.73 -6.06 6.95
N MET A 218 -7.02 -6.16 8.25
CA MET A 218 -7.84 -5.17 8.96
C MET A 218 -7.11 -3.83 9.10
N THR A 219 -5.80 -3.84 9.35
CA THR A 219 -5.00 -2.61 9.33
C THR A 219 -5.04 -1.93 7.95
N SER A 220 -4.88 -2.71 6.89
CA SER A 220 -4.96 -2.19 5.52
C SER A 220 -6.35 -1.67 5.20
N LEU A 221 -7.42 -2.38 5.61
CA LEU A 221 -8.82 -1.97 5.46
C LEU A 221 -9.05 -0.58 6.07
N MET A 222 -8.67 -0.38 7.33
CA MET A 222 -8.82 0.90 8.03
C MET A 222 -8.00 2.01 7.36
N THR A 223 -6.75 1.71 6.99
CA THR A 223 -5.84 2.66 6.35
C THR A 223 -6.40 3.15 5.01
N TYR A 224 -6.84 2.26 4.15
CA TYR A 224 -7.37 2.64 2.83
C TYR A 224 -8.76 3.30 2.92
N SER A 225 -9.58 2.93 3.90
CA SER A 225 -10.83 3.65 4.19
C SER A 225 -10.55 5.10 4.56
N LEU A 226 -9.58 5.36 5.45
CA LEU A 226 -9.22 6.74 5.81
C LEU A 226 -8.52 7.49 4.68
N PHE A 227 -7.66 6.85 3.90
CA PHE A 227 -7.09 7.52 2.72
C PHE A 227 -8.17 8.02 1.76
N THR A 228 -9.25 7.26 1.62
CA THR A 228 -10.35 7.61 0.71
C THR A 228 -11.28 8.64 1.32
N TRP A 229 -11.71 8.44 2.57
CA TRP A 229 -12.84 9.16 3.13
C TRP A 229 -12.49 10.26 4.13
N LEU A 230 -11.24 10.34 4.62
CA LEU A 230 -10.83 11.40 5.55
C LEU A 230 -11.10 12.81 5.03
N PRO A 231 -10.80 13.14 3.75
CA PRO A 231 -11.16 14.44 3.21
C PRO A 231 -12.66 14.72 3.26
N SER A 232 -13.50 13.74 2.89
CA SER A 232 -14.97 13.87 2.90
C SER A 232 -15.51 14.07 4.32
N VAL A 233 -15.02 13.28 5.30
CA VAL A 233 -15.39 13.43 6.72
C VAL A 233 -15.11 14.84 7.23
N LEU A 234 -13.96 15.42 6.85
CA LEU A 234 -13.60 16.77 7.27
C LEU A 234 -14.38 17.84 6.50
N HIS A 235 -14.66 17.61 5.22
CA HIS A 235 -15.46 18.52 4.38
C HIS A 235 -16.91 18.63 4.90
N ASP A 236 -17.56 17.50 5.19
CA ASP A 236 -18.94 17.48 5.70
C ASP A 236 -19.06 18.13 7.08
N ALA A 237 -17.96 18.14 7.84
CA ALA A 237 -17.88 18.88 9.09
C ALA A 237 -17.68 20.39 8.90
N GLY A 238 -17.53 20.89 7.65
CA GLY A 238 -17.28 22.30 7.31
C GLY A 238 -15.80 22.64 7.11
N GLY A 239 -14.91 21.65 7.03
CA GLY A 239 -13.49 21.85 6.71
C GLY A 239 -13.26 22.15 5.22
N SER A 240 -12.14 22.82 4.89
CA SER A 240 -11.75 23.07 3.51
C SER A 240 -11.15 21.81 2.84
N GLU A 241 -11.23 21.72 1.51
CA GLU A 241 -10.57 20.66 0.74
C GLU A 241 -9.04 20.64 0.98
N ALA A 242 -8.42 21.82 1.11
CA ALA A 242 -7.00 21.96 1.41
C ALA A 242 -6.66 21.35 2.78
N LEU A 243 -7.53 21.48 3.79
CA LEU A 243 -7.40 20.80 5.08
C LEU A 243 -7.44 19.29 4.90
N GLY A 244 -8.38 18.77 4.10
CA GLY A 244 -8.49 17.34 3.79
C GLY A 244 -7.18 16.78 3.21
N GLY A 245 -6.62 17.45 2.20
CA GLY A 245 -5.34 17.07 1.59
C GLY A 245 -4.16 17.12 2.56
N ALA A 246 -4.06 18.19 3.37
CA ALA A 246 -3.02 18.33 4.39
C ALA A 246 -3.12 17.24 5.46
N MET A 247 -4.33 16.85 5.86
CA MET A 247 -4.54 15.79 6.85
C MET A 247 -4.21 14.40 6.32
N VAL A 248 -4.47 14.11 5.04
CA VAL A 248 -4.00 12.87 4.39
C VAL A 248 -2.47 12.83 4.32
N ALA A 249 -1.82 13.97 4.03
CA ALA A 249 -0.36 14.07 4.05
C ALA A 249 0.21 13.83 5.45
N LEU A 250 -0.40 14.42 6.50
CA LEU A 250 -0.02 14.20 7.89
C LEU A 250 -0.19 12.73 8.29
N PHE A 251 -1.33 12.12 7.98
CA PHE A 251 -1.61 10.70 8.21
C PHE A 251 -0.51 9.80 7.61
N SER A 252 -0.12 10.09 6.37
CA SER A 252 0.95 9.37 5.66
C SER A 252 2.31 9.55 6.32
N GLY A 253 2.63 10.77 6.73
CA GLY A 253 3.88 11.10 7.40
C GLY A 253 4.05 10.38 8.74
N ILE A 254 2.98 10.29 9.54
CA ILE A 254 2.99 9.53 10.81
C ILE A 254 3.14 8.03 10.54
N GLY A 255 2.46 7.49 9.52
CA GLY A 255 2.60 6.09 9.11
C GLY A 255 4.03 5.73 8.70
N PHE A 256 4.78 6.69 8.14
CA PHE A 256 6.21 6.49 7.84
C PHE A 256 7.03 6.29 9.11
N ALA A 257 6.84 7.11 10.15
CA ALA A 257 7.52 6.92 11.42
C ALA A 257 7.25 5.52 12.00
N GLY A 258 6.00 5.04 11.89
CA GLY A 258 5.62 3.68 12.26
C GLY A 258 6.41 2.59 11.52
N THR A 259 6.71 2.80 10.23
CA THR A 259 7.50 1.86 9.41
C THR A 259 8.93 1.70 9.93
N LEU A 260 9.53 2.75 10.49
CA LEU A 260 10.87 2.71 11.07
C LEU A 260 10.88 2.11 12.48
N ILE A 261 9.82 2.35 13.25
CA ILE A 261 9.73 1.94 14.66
C ILE A 261 9.31 0.47 14.79
N ALA A 262 8.40 -0.01 13.98
CA ALA A 262 7.82 -1.35 14.10
C ALA A 262 8.84 -2.50 14.10
N PRO A 263 9.85 -2.56 13.20
CA PRO A 263 10.87 -3.61 13.23
C PRO A 263 11.66 -3.61 14.54
N VAL A 264 11.99 -2.43 15.07
CA VAL A 264 12.73 -2.29 16.33
C VAL A 264 11.91 -2.86 17.50
N LEU A 265 10.61 -2.52 17.56
CA LEU A 265 9.72 -3.06 18.59
C LEU A 265 9.61 -4.60 18.50
N CYS A 266 9.44 -5.13 17.28
CA CYS A 266 9.29 -6.58 17.07
C CYS A 266 10.56 -7.37 17.39
N THR A 267 11.75 -6.81 17.16
CA THR A 267 13.03 -7.47 17.45
C THR A 267 13.44 -7.34 18.90
N ARG A 268 13.08 -6.26 19.56
CA ARG A 268 13.45 -5.98 20.96
C ARG A 268 12.56 -6.72 21.97
N PHE A 269 11.32 -7.00 21.61
CA PHE A 269 10.34 -7.64 22.50
C PHE A 269 9.91 -9.00 21.93
N THR A 270 9.99 -10.06 22.71
CA THR A 270 9.61 -11.42 22.32
C THR A 270 8.12 -11.55 21.99
N ASN A 271 7.28 -10.77 22.66
CA ASN A 271 5.85 -10.66 22.41
C ASN A 271 5.44 -9.17 22.28
N PRO A 272 5.38 -8.64 21.05
CA PRO A 272 5.06 -7.23 20.83
C PRO A 272 3.54 -6.94 20.88
N PHE A 273 2.69 -7.83 21.37
CA PHE A 273 1.23 -7.65 21.42
C PHE A 273 0.79 -6.39 22.18
N GLY A 274 1.49 -6.03 23.25
CA GLY A 274 1.20 -4.80 24.01
C GLY A 274 1.25 -3.52 23.15
N PHE A 275 2.17 -3.47 22.15
CA PHE A 275 2.23 -2.36 21.20
C PHE A 275 1.06 -2.40 20.21
N ALA A 276 0.62 -3.58 19.79
CA ALA A 276 -0.58 -3.69 18.95
C ALA A 276 -1.83 -3.16 19.68
N VAL A 277 -1.95 -3.41 21.00
CA VAL A 277 -3.01 -2.83 21.84
C VAL A 277 -2.89 -1.31 21.94
N LEU A 278 -1.67 -0.77 22.12
CA LEU A 278 -1.44 0.68 22.15
C LEU A 278 -1.85 1.35 20.82
N PHE A 279 -1.48 0.74 19.69
CA PHE A 279 -1.85 1.24 18.37
C PHE A 279 -3.36 1.09 18.08
N ALA A 280 -3.99 0.04 18.60
CA ALA A 280 -5.45 -0.11 18.58
C ALA A 280 -6.15 0.98 19.39
N ALA A 281 -5.67 1.30 20.57
CA ALA A 281 -6.20 2.40 21.38
C ALA A 281 -6.05 3.75 20.65
N SER A 282 -4.93 3.97 19.97
CA SER A 282 -4.70 5.16 19.16
C SER A 282 -5.73 5.27 18.01
N TRP A 283 -6.04 4.15 17.30
CA TRP A 283 -7.14 4.10 16.33
C TRP A 283 -8.46 4.54 16.93
N LEU A 284 -8.86 3.91 18.04
CA LEU A 284 -10.18 4.14 18.68
C LEU A 284 -10.35 5.58 19.16
N ILE A 285 -9.33 6.15 19.80
CA ILE A 285 -9.35 7.54 20.27
C ILE A 285 -9.43 8.50 19.08
N GLY A 286 -8.66 8.23 18.02
CA GLY A 286 -8.69 9.04 16.82
C GLY A 286 -10.02 8.94 16.07
N PHE A 287 -10.66 7.76 15.99
CA PHE A 287 -11.99 7.60 15.41
C PHE A 287 -13.04 8.38 16.21
N ALA A 288 -12.99 8.30 17.54
CA ALA A 288 -13.88 9.07 18.41
C ALA A 288 -13.71 10.58 18.17
N GLY A 289 -12.46 11.06 18.07
CA GLY A 289 -12.17 12.47 17.81
C GLY A 289 -12.66 12.93 16.44
N LEU A 290 -12.42 12.15 15.40
CA LEU A 290 -12.90 12.45 14.03
C LEU A 290 -14.43 12.40 13.92
N LEU A 291 -15.11 11.55 14.72
CA LEU A 291 -16.57 11.45 14.71
C LEU A 291 -17.26 12.59 15.44
N TRP A 292 -16.78 12.93 16.66
CA TRP A 292 -17.50 13.85 17.54
C TRP A 292 -16.98 15.27 17.54
N ALA A 293 -15.70 15.47 17.18
CA ALA A 293 -15.06 16.79 17.21
C ALA A 293 -14.04 16.97 16.07
N PRO A 294 -14.42 16.72 14.80
CA PRO A 294 -13.49 16.60 13.67
C PRO A 294 -12.64 17.85 13.45
N LEU A 295 -13.19 19.05 13.69
CA LEU A 295 -12.49 20.33 13.44
C LEU A 295 -11.85 20.95 14.70
N THR A 296 -12.10 20.41 15.91
CA THR A 296 -11.59 21.04 17.14
C THR A 296 -10.07 20.83 17.30
N LEU A 297 -9.60 19.61 17.12
CA LEU A 297 -8.18 19.22 17.20
C LEU A 297 -7.84 18.25 16.05
N THR A 298 -8.20 18.63 14.83
CA THR A 298 -8.11 17.79 13.63
C THR A 298 -6.73 17.13 13.50
N TRP A 299 -5.66 17.90 13.67
CA TRP A 299 -4.29 17.39 13.59
C TRP A 299 -4.01 16.30 14.64
N LEU A 300 -4.54 16.43 15.86
CA LEU A 300 -4.34 15.44 16.93
C LEU A 300 -5.05 14.13 16.58
N TRP A 301 -6.30 14.21 16.13
CA TRP A 301 -7.05 13.02 15.73
C TRP A 301 -6.38 12.31 14.56
N VAL A 302 -5.86 13.07 13.60
CA VAL A 302 -5.14 12.52 12.44
C VAL A 302 -3.79 11.92 12.85
N VAL A 303 -3.07 12.50 13.80
CA VAL A 303 -1.85 11.90 14.37
C VAL A 303 -2.20 10.57 15.03
N LEU A 304 -3.25 10.52 15.84
CA LEU A 304 -3.66 9.30 16.52
C LEU A 304 -4.06 8.18 15.55
N VAL A 305 -4.90 8.48 14.54
CA VAL A 305 -5.21 7.47 13.52
C VAL A 305 -4.00 7.14 12.64
N GLY A 306 -3.03 8.05 12.48
CA GLY A 306 -1.79 7.83 11.73
C GLY A 306 -0.78 6.93 12.45
N ILE A 307 -0.83 6.84 13.77
CA ILE A 307 -0.03 5.91 14.59
C ILE A 307 -0.54 4.46 14.42
N GLY A 308 -1.84 4.27 14.31
CA GLY A 308 -2.49 2.97 14.21
C GLY A 308 -1.94 2.05 13.12
N PRO A 309 -1.70 2.52 11.88
CA PRO A 309 -1.10 1.74 10.78
C PRO A 309 0.28 1.15 11.08
N THR A 310 0.95 1.50 12.19
CA THR A 310 2.21 0.85 12.62
C THR A 310 2.06 -0.67 12.79
N THR A 311 0.86 -1.16 13.00
CA THR A 311 0.54 -2.60 13.00
C THR A 311 0.81 -3.27 11.63
N PHE A 312 0.78 -2.54 10.52
CA PHE A 312 1.11 -3.06 9.19
C PHE A 312 2.60 -3.48 9.06
N PRO A 313 3.59 -2.61 9.28
CA PRO A 313 5.00 -3.02 9.26
C PRO A 313 5.35 -4.00 10.39
N MET A 314 4.63 -3.98 11.53
CA MET A 314 4.76 -5.03 12.54
C MET A 314 4.39 -6.41 11.97
N ALA A 315 3.25 -6.52 11.29
CA ALA A 315 2.82 -7.77 10.68
C ALA A 315 3.85 -8.30 9.68
N LEU A 316 4.41 -7.43 8.82
CA LEU A 316 5.45 -7.80 7.86
C LEU A 316 6.75 -8.25 8.54
N THR A 317 7.14 -7.61 9.62
CA THR A 317 8.34 -7.98 10.39
C THR A 317 8.15 -9.34 11.06
N LEU A 318 6.97 -9.59 11.62
CA LEU A 318 6.64 -10.85 12.28
C LEU A 318 6.67 -12.05 11.32
N ILE A 319 6.43 -11.87 10.00
CA ILE A 319 6.61 -12.93 9.01
C ILE A 319 7.99 -13.57 9.15
N ASN A 320 9.05 -12.76 9.15
CA ASN A 320 10.42 -13.24 9.24
C ASN A 320 10.79 -13.75 10.63
N LEU A 321 10.23 -13.16 11.69
CA LEU A 321 10.51 -13.56 13.07
C LEU A 321 9.76 -14.82 13.51
N ARG A 322 8.71 -15.20 12.80
CA ARG A 322 7.85 -16.36 13.12
C ARG A 322 8.00 -17.52 12.14
N THR A 323 9.02 -17.48 11.29
CA THR A 323 9.36 -18.55 10.35
C THR A 323 10.85 -18.88 10.45
N ARG A 324 11.18 -20.17 10.37
CA ARG A 324 12.59 -20.66 10.36
C ARG A 324 13.14 -20.79 8.96
N THR A 325 12.27 -21.00 7.97
CA THR A 325 12.66 -21.27 6.59
C THR A 325 12.22 -20.17 5.64
N SER A 326 12.96 -19.98 4.55
CA SER A 326 12.57 -19.05 3.47
C SER A 326 11.26 -19.48 2.80
N ALA A 327 11.01 -20.80 2.70
CA ALA A 327 9.76 -21.34 2.18
C ALA A 327 8.58 -21.02 3.09
N GLY A 328 8.75 -21.14 4.42
CA GLY A 328 7.75 -20.75 5.43
C GLY A 328 7.44 -19.26 5.36
N SER A 329 8.46 -18.41 5.32
CA SER A 329 8.31 -16.96 5.21
C SER A 329 7.57 -16.57 3.93
N SER A 330 7.95 -17.14 2.78
CA SER A 330 7.31 -16.86 1.50
C SER A 330 5.84 -17.32 1.46
N SER A 331 5.55 -18.52 2.00
CA SER A 331 4.18 -19.05 2.05
C SER A 331 3.29 -18.24 2.99
N LEU A 332 3.80 -17.90 4.19
CA LEU A 332 3.09 -17.08 5.17
C LEU A 332 2.82 -15.67 4.65
N SER A 333 3.82 -15.05 4.03
CA SER A 333 3.71 -13.72 3.39
C SER A 333 2.68 -13.72 2.27
N GLY A 334 2.76 -14.71 1.36
CA GLY A 334 1.86 -14.83 0.22
C GLY A 334 0.40 -15.01 0.65
N PHE A 335 0.14 -15.91 1.62
CA PHE A 335 -1.21 -16.11 2.13
C PHE A 335 -1.70 -14.89 2.91
N GLY A 336 -0.93 -14.40 3.88
CA GLY A 336 -1.32 -13.31 4.76
C GLY A 336 -1.59 -12.01 4.02
N GLN A 337 -0.73 -11.63 3.09
CA GLN A 337 -0.93 -10.42 2.29
C GLN A 337 -2.00 -10.62 1.20
N GLY A 338 -2.00 -11.76 0.49
CA GLY A 338 -2.96 -12.03 -0.57
C GLY A 338 -4.40 -12.01 -0.06
N VAL A 339 -4.70 -12.83 0.96
CA VAL A 339 -6.04 -12.87 1.58
C VAL A 339 -6.33 -11.58 2.36
N GLY A 340 -5.32 -11.00 3.03
CA GLY A 340 -5.46 -9.75 3.75
C GLY A 340 -5.87 -8.57 2.87
N TYR A 341 -5.30 -8.45 1.67
CA TYR A 341 -5.73 -7.42 0.71
C TYR A 341 -7.15 -7.66 0.16
N LEU A 342 -7.60 -8.92 0.04
CA LEU A 342 -9.00 -9.20 -0.31
C LEU A 342 -9.96 -8.66 0.76
N PHE A 343 -9.65 -8.81 2.05
CA PHE A 343 -10.42 -8.17 3.11
C PHE A 343 -10.33 -6.64 3.04
N ALA A 344 -9.13 -6.11 2.82
CA ALA A 344 -8.91 -4.67 2.74
C ALA A 344 -9.69 -3.99 1.62
N CYS A 345 -9.94 -4.68 0.49
CA CYS A 345 -10.74 -4.15 -0.61
C CYS A 345 -12.15 -3.72 -0.19
N SER A 346 -12.77 -4.43 0.76
CA SER A 346 -14.13 -4.12 1.20
C SER A 346 -14.23 -2.82 2.01
N GLY A 347 -13.13 -2.36 2.62
CA GLY A 347 -13.13 -1.25 3.56
C GLY A 347 -13.70 0.05 3.01
N PRO A 348 -13.08 0.67 2.00
CA PRO A 348 -13.54 1.94 1.46
C PRO A 348 -14.97 1.89 0.91
N THR A 349 -15.34 0.76 0.27
CA THR A 349 -16.68 0.58 -0.30
C THR A 349 -17.74 0.44 0.80
N LEU A 350 -17.51 -0.43 1.79
CA LEU A 350 -18.46 -0.59 2.90
C LEU A 350 -18.57 0.70 3.72
N PHE A 351 -17.47 1.41 3.94
CA PHE A 351 -17.48 2.69 4.65
C PHE A 351 -18.41 3.70 3.97
N GLY A 352 -18.33 3.82 2.63
CA GLY A 352 -19.22 4.68 1.86
C GLY A 352 -20.67 4.22 1.86
N ILE A 353 -20.94 2.92 1.65
CA ILE A 353 -22.30 2.36 1.66
C ILE A 353 -22.98 2.60 3.02
N LEU A 354 -22.24 2.43 4.13
CA LEU A 354 -22.78 2.66 5.47
C LEU A 354 -23.06 4.14 5.73
N HIS A 355 -22.27 5.05 5.16
CA HIS A 355 -22.52 6.47 5.18
C HIS A 355 -23.80 6.82 4.39
N ASP A 356 -23.90 6.38 3.14
CA ASP A 356 -25.08 6.63 2.27
C ASP A 356 -26.38 6.09 2.88
N ALA A 357 -26.31 4.96 3.59
CA ALA A 357 -27.48 4.35 4.21
C ALA A 357 -28.00 5.10 5.45
N THR A 358 -27.17 5.94 6.07
CA THR A 358 -27.50 6.60 7.35
C THR A 358 -27.36 8.11 7.35
N ASP A 359 -26.86 8.71 6.26
CA ASP A 359 -26.46 10.11 6.15
C ASP A 359 -25.59 10.56 7.36
N SER A 360 -24.77 9.63 7.89
CA SER A 360 -23.98 9.85 9.09
C SER A 360 -22.66 9.07 9.04
N TRP A 361 -21.63 9.64 9.64
CA TRP A 361 -20.32 8.97 9.80
C TRP A 361 -20.28 8.01 11.01
N ALA A 362 -21.33 7.97 11.86
CA ALA A 362 -21.36 7.13 13.06
C ALA A 362 -21.25 5.62 12.74
N LEU A 363 -22.03 5.13 11.78
CA LEU A 363 -22.03 3.72 11.40
C LEU A 363 -20.73 3.31 10.68
N PRO A 364 -20.17 4.09 9.73
CA PRO A 364 -18.83 3.87 9.18
C PRO A 364 -17.73 3.75 10.25
N PHE A 365 -17.67 4.66 11.21
CA PHE A 365 -16.68 4.58 12.29
C PHE A 365 -16.93 3.42 13.26
N ALA A 366 -18.19 3.04 13.53
CA ALA A 366 -18.53 1.83 14.28
C ALA A 366 -18.01 0.56 13.55
N PHE A 367 -18.15 0.49 12.22
CA PHE A 367 -17.57 -0.57 11.40
C PHE A 367 -16.06 -0.64 11.54
N LEU A 368 -15.34 0.49 11.45
CA LEU A 368 -13.88 0.50 11.68
C LEU A 368 -13.52 0.11 13.12
N THR A 369 -14.33 0.47 14.10
CA THR A 369 -14.12 0.07 15.51
C THR A 369 -14.20 -1.45 15.68
N VAL A 370 -15.15 -2.11 15.04
CA VAL A 370 -15.23 -3.59 15.00
C VAL A 370 -14.00 -4.18 14.32
N THR A 371 -13.52 -3.58 13.24
CA THR A 371 -12.32 -4.06 12.55
C THR A 371 -11.05 -3.93 13.40
N VAL A 372 -10.95 -2.93 14.31
CA VAL A 372 -9.89 -2.87 15.32
C VAL A 372 -9.91 -4.08 16.23
N GLY A 373 -11.09 -4.52 16.69
CA GLY A 373 -11.23 -5.72 17.49
C GLY A 373 -10.75 -6.99 16.76
N ILE A 374 -11.15 -7.15 15.49
CA ILE A 374 -10.72 -8.27 14.64
C ILE A 374 -9.21 -8.23 14.42
N MET A 375 -8.64 -7.06 14.17
CA MET A 375 -7.20 -6.85 14.05
C MET A 375 -6.45 -7.29 15.32
N LEU A 376 -6.97 -6.96 16.51
CA LEU A 376 -6.36 -7.37 17.78
C LEU A 376 -6.39 -8.88 17.97
N VAL A 377 -7.46 -9.58 17.57
CA VAL A 377 -7.50 -11.06 17.56
C VAL A 377 -6.40 -11.62 16.69
N GLY A 378 -6.21 -11.03 15.48
CA GLY A 378 -5.10 -11.40 14.59
C GLY A 378 -3.73 -11.14 15.21
N ALA A 379 -3.54 -9.96 15.79
CA ALA A 379 -2.30 -9.58 16.46
C ALA A 379 -1.96 -10.53 17.63
N TRP A 380 -2.96 -10.91 18.43
CA TRP A 380 -2.77 -11.87 19.51
C TRP A 380 -2.25 -13.22 19.03
N ALA A 381 -2.72 -13.71 17.89
CA ALA A 381 -2.30 -14.98 17.33
C ALA A 381 -0.86 -14.92 16.78
N ILE A 382 -0.49 -13.85 16.04
CA ILE A 382 0.83 -13.76 15.37
C ILE A 382 1.94 -13.24 16.31
N CYS A 383 1.63 -12.41 17.31
CA CYS A 383 2.63 -11.86 18.21
C CYS A 383 3.19 -12.90 19.19
N ARG A 384 2.52 -14.02 19.42
CA ARG A 384 3.01 -15.10 20.28
C ARG A 384 4.35 -15.66 19.77
N PRO A 385 5.31 -15.95 20.67
CA PRO A 385 6.63 -16.47 20.28
C PRO A 385 6.56 -17.96 19.90
N ARG A 386 5.96 -18.25 18.73
CA ARG A 386 5.85 -19.59 18.13
C ARG A 386 6.34 -19.51 16.69
N TYR A 387 6.76 -20.65 16.12
CA TYR A 387 7.15 -20.72 14.72
C TYR A 387 6.06 -21.41 13.89
N LEU A 388 5.95 -21.00 12.63
CA LEU A 388 5.00 -21.57 11.68
C LEU A 388 5.19 -23.05 11.50
N GLU A 389 6.45 -23.48 11.37
CA GLU A 389 6.84 -24.86 11.13
C GLU A 389 6.39 -25.80 12.25
N ASP A 390 6.36 -25.31 13.50
CA ASP A 390 5.89 -26.09 14.67
C ASP A 390 4.36 -26.31 14.67
N GLN A 391 3.62 -25.59 13.82
CA GLN A 391 2.16 -25.75 13.66
C GLN A 391 1.80 -26.62 12.45
N LEU A 392 2.76 -26.96 11.60
CA LEU A 392 2.57 -27.78 10.40
C LEU A 392 3.04 -29.24 10.59
N SER A 393 3.73 -29.53 11.72
CA SER A 393 4.21 -30.85 12.10
C SER A 393 3.07 -31.74 12.66
#